data_cb957453d59767c6587e487d6c72f789
#
_entry.id   cb957453d59767c6587e487d6c72f789
#
_cell.length_a   1.000
_cell.length_b   1.000
_cell.length_c   1.000
_cell.angle_alpha   90.00
_cell.angle_beta   90.00
_cell.angle_gamma   90.00
#
_symmetry.space_group_name_H-M   'P 1'
#
loop_
_entity.id
_entity.type
_entity.pdbx_description
1 polymer ?
#
loop_
_entity_poly.entity_id
_entity_poly.type
_entity_poly.pdbx_seq_one_letter_code
_entity_poly.pdbx_strand_id
1 'polypeptide(L)' 'MPFYQIVSVISSDSNNPAGLYNMLAKKVSTLLLEGWKCQGGVAVVTWEAQTYEIIQAMTLD' A
#
# COMPACT_ATOMS: atom_id res chain seq x y z
N MET A 1 -23.59 1.12 -3.10
CA MET A 1 -22.80 0.91 -1.89
C MET A 1 -21.32 1.03 -2.21
N PRO A 2 -20.55 1.85 -1.47
CA PRO A 2 -19.12 1.94 -1.75
C PRO A 2 -18.41 0.66 -1.32
N PHE A 3 -17.37 0.32 -2.06
CA PHE A 3 -16.47 -0.77 -1.71
C PHE A 3 -15.20 -0.19 -1.08
N TYR A 4 -14.58 -0.98 -0.22
CA TYR A 4 -13.41 -0.54 0.52
C TYR A 4 -12.43 -1.71 0.60
N GLN A 5 -11.16 -1.43 0.36
CA GLN A 5 -10.13 -2.44 0.55
C GLN A 5 -8.84 -1.78 1.04
N ILE A 6 -8.03 -2.58 1.67
CA ILE A 6 -6.71 -2.15 2.14
C ILE A 6 -5.67 -2.88 1.32
N VAL A 7 -4.80 -2.10 0.71
CA VAL A 7 -3.66 -2.61 -0.06
C VAL A 7 -2.43 -2.49 0.82
N SER A 8 -1.70 -3.58 0.97
CA SER A 8 -0.49 -3.56 1.78
C SER A 8 0.64 -4.31 1.10
N VAL A 9 1.86 -3.91 1.44
CA VAL A 9 3.09 -4.57 1.01
C VAL A 9 3.98 -4.73 2.23
N ILE A 10 4.47 -5.93 2.45
CA ILE A 10 5.35 -6.24 3.56
C ILE A 10 6.72 -6.61 3.00
N SER A 11 7.78 -6.10 3.62
CA SER A 11 9.14 -6.47 3.27
C SER A 11 9.98 -6.63 4.52
N SER A 12 10.80 -7.67 4.53
CA SER A 12 11.79 -7.89 5.59
C SER A 12 13.17 -7.33 5.22
N ASP A 13 13.29 -6.69 4.05
CA ASP A 13 14.56 -6.12 3.60
C ASP A 13 14.59 -4.62 3.88
N SER A 14 15.19 -4.26 5.01
CA SER A 14 15.31 -2.86 5.42
C SER A 14 16.33 -2.08 4.59
N ASN A 15 17.11 -2.75 3.74
CA ASN A 15 18.12 -2.09 2.92
C ASN A 15 17.56 -1.54 1.62
N ASN A 16 16.30 -1.82 1.30
CA ASN A 16 15.70 -1.38 0.05
C ASN A 16 14.27 -0.87 0.25
N PRO A 17 14.08 0.22 1.02
CA PRO A 17 12.74 0.77 1.21
C PRO A 17 12.13 1.31 -0.08
N ALA A 18 12.95 1.79 -1.01
CA ALA A 18 12.45 2.31 -2.30
C ALA A 18 11.74 1.22 -3.10
N GLY A 19 12.26 -0.02 -3.04
CA GLY A 19 11.60 -1.14 -3.72
C GLY A 19 10.23 -1.43 -3.14
N LEU A 20 10.08 -1.30 -1.82
CA LEU A 20 8.80 -1.51 -1.16
C LEU A 20 7.77 -0.45 -1.61
N TYR A 21 8.17 0.82 -1.65
CA TYR A 21 7.29 1.88 -2.12
C TYR A 21 6.89 1.67 -3.59
N ASN A 22 7.83 1.22 -4.42
CA ASN A 22 7.54 0.94 -5.83
C ASN A 22 6.52 -0.19 -5.98
N MET A 23 6.61 -1.22 -5.16
CA MET A 23 5.65 -2.32 -5.18
C MET A 23 4.25 -1.83 -4.80
N LEU A 24 4.15 -1.00 -3.76
CA LEU A 24 2.86 -0.43 -3.38
C LEU A 24 2.31 0.47 -4.49
N ALA A 25 3.15 1.30 -5.09
CA ALA A 25 2.74 2.19 -6.17
C ALA A 25 2.18 1.41 -7.35
N LYS A 26 2.77 0.27 -7.71
CA LYS A 26 2.25 -0.57 -8.79
C LYS A 26 0.87 -1.12 -8.45
N LYS A 27 0.68 -1.62 -7.23
CA LYS A 27 -0.62 -2.14 -6.80
C LYS A 27 -1.69 -1.05 -6.81
N VAL A 28 -1.36 0.12 -6.27
CA VAL A 28 -2.29 1.25 -6.23
C VAL A 28 -2.62 1.73 -7.65
N SER A 29 -1.62 1.82 -8.54
CA SER A 29 -1.83 2.24 -9.91
C SER A 29 -2.80 1.33 -10.66
N THR A 30 -2.70 0.02 -10.44
CA THR A 30 -3.62 -0.95 -11.05
C THR A 30 -5.05 -0.69 -10.58
N LEU A 31 -5.23 -0.43 -9.29
CA LEU A 31 -6.56 -0.15 -8.74
C LEU A 31 -7.11 1.17 -9.25
N LEU A 32 -6.26 2.20 -9.40
CA LEU A 32 -6.70 3.48 -9.94
C LEU A 32 -7.24 3.33 -11.37
N LEU A 33 -6.62 2.46 -12.17
CA LEU A 33 -7.11 2.17 -13.52
C LEU A 33 -8.45 1.47 -13.50
N GLU A 34 -8.79 0.77 -12.44
CA GLU A 34 -10.07 0.10 -12.27
C GLU A 34 -11.13 1.01 -11.65
N GLY A 35 -10.80 2.27 -11.36
CA GLY A 35 -11.74 3.23 -10.81
C GLY A 35 -11.65 3.43 -9.30
N TRP A 36 -10.78 2.71 -8.62
CA TRP A 36 -10.56 2.89 -7.18
C TRP A 36 -9.90 4.23 -6.89
N LYS A 37 -10.15 4.77 -5.71
CA LYS A 37 -9.57 6.03 -5.26
C LYS A 37 -8.82 5.81 -3.96
N CYS A 38 -7.73 6.55 -3.77
CA CYS A 38 -7.00 6.53 -2.51
C CYS A 38 -7.83 7.21 -1.42
N GLN A 39 -7.91 6.58 -0.26
CA GLN A 39 -8.60 7.12 0.90
C GLN A 39 -7.57 7.40 1.99
N GLY A 40 -7.29 8.68 2.21
CA GLY A 40 -6.28 9.08 3.18
C GLY A 40 -4.86 8.85 2.68
N GLY A 41 -3.91 8.98 3.57
CA GLY A 41 -2.49 8.82 3.26
C GLY A 41 -2.00 7.40 3.45
N VAL A 42 -0.74 7.18 3.09
CA VAL A 42 -0.06 5.92 3.29
C VAL A 42 0.37 5.80 4.75
N ALA A 43 0.14 4.64 5.34
CA ALA A 43 0.62 4.34 6.70
C ALA A 43 1.78 3.35 6.63
N VAL A 44 2.72 3.51 7.55
CA VAL A 44 3.87 2.60 7.66
C VAL A 44 3.81 1.93 9.02
N VAL A 45 3.91 0.61 9.03
CA VAL A 45 3.92 -0.17 10.25
C VAL A 45 5.25 -0.92 10.34
N THR A 46 5.90 -0.86 11.50
CA THR A 46 7.12 -1.60 11.76
C THR A 46 6.78 -2.79 12.66
N TRP A 47 6.92 -4.01 12.13
CA TRP A 47 6.62 -5.23 12.88
C TRP A 47 7.78 -5.65 13.77
N GLU A 48 8.95 -5.68 13.18
CA GLU A 48 10.19 -6.05 13.86
C GLU A 48 11.30 -5.15 13.33
N ALA A 49 12.53 -5.32 13.84
CA ALA A 49 13.63 -4.43 13.50
C ALA A 49 13.88 -4.30 12.00
N GLN A 50 13.50 -5.28 11.19
CA GLN A 50 13.77 -5.28 9.75
C GLN A 50 12.54 -5.56 8.89
N THR A 51 11.35 -5.56 9.50
CA THR A 51 10.12 -5.85 8.77
C THR A 51 9.22 -4.63 8.77
N TYR A 52 8.89 -4.15 7.57
CA TYR A 52 8.03 -2.99 7.37
C TYR A 52 6.82 -3.37 6.55
N GLU A 53 5.68 -2.76 6.88
CA GLU A 53 4.48 -2.88 6.08
C GLU A 53 4.01 -1.47 5.71
N ILE A 54 3.70 -1.26 4.43
CA ILE A 54 3.14 -0.02 3.94
C ILE A 54 1.69 -0.31 3.54
N ILE A 55 0.78 0.53 4.00
CA ILE A 55 -0.66 0.30 3.86
C ILE A 55 -1.30 1.51 3.17
N GLN A 56 -2.20 1.25 2.21
CA GLN A 56 -3.01 2.28 1.57
C GLN A 56 -4.45 1.80 1.49
N ALA A 57 -5.37 2.58 2.02
CA ALA A 57 -6.80 2.29 1.90
C ALA A 57 -7.31 2.79 0.55
N MET A 58 -8.18 2.02 -0.09
CA MET A 58 -8.77 2.34 -1.39
C MET A 58 -10.28 2.20 -1.31
N THR A 59 -10.99 3.10 -1.99
CA THR A 59 -12.46 3.05 -2.05
C THR A 59 -12.93 3.04 -3.50
N LEU A 60 -14.07 2.39 -3.72
CA LEU A 60 -14.75 2.36 -5.01
C LEU A 60 -16.22 2.64 -4.79
N ASP A 61 -16.71 3.68 -5.41
CA ASP A 61 -18.13 4.05 -5.34
C ASP A 61 -18.96 3.35 -6.43
#